data_56b10467b78fdecb4af7a02a2d42a4a6
#
_entry.id   56b10467b78fdecb4af7a02a2d42a4a6
#
_cell.length_a   1.000
_cell.length_b   1.000
_cell.length_c   1.000
_cell.angle_alpha   90.00
_cell.angle_beta   90.00
_cell.angle_gamma   90.00
#
_symmetry.space_group_name_H-M   'P 1'
#
loop_
_entity.id
_entity.type
_entity.pdbx_description
1 polymer ?
#
loop_
_entity_poly.entity_id
_entity_poly.type
_entity_poly.pdbx_seq_one_letter_code
_entity_poly.pdbx_strand_id
1 'polypeptide(L)'
;MNLSELKKDIKIVRDNNIFTHGLAVGKHCVIDGPITSSEQVHVISHAHQDHVTDSHISRTMRLKDAKMLSTEATKRLLRNGPRQRNVLHDYRFEHIEYGETSEPFENQGGIQFELKDAGHILGSAQVKLLDPNLDFTVGYSGDIGAKVHNPIDTDILILDATYANIYDDGSNFSRDSVFEAVIKLINHSIQNEMNLHIAGGNGILQELLHIIGSETELWNINPNVYTDKKQIIQWVDVYKNYPEKGKQPHQLHNLMDDDFIFGEGSEEYRKLRNSNRPIINIFNNTNDIQNLAGEKDLILNIDNSPFKRVKSLDELEPQKGKHYYDLPLTAHETGESMLRYIELVNPSVILTDVRNDSQNDLKLSQNIVSHFPNIKSWATRELDTIQNES
;
A
#
# COMPACT_ATOMS: atom_id res chain seq x y z
N MET A 1 1.32 -0.57 31.29
CA MET A 1 1.81 0.68 30.67
C MET A 1 0.67 1.64 30.49
N ASN A 2 0.85 2.95 30.64
CA ASN A 2 -0.12 3.99 30.40
C ASN A 2 0.38 4.97 29.32
N LEU A 3 -0.49 5.88 28.82
CA LEU A 3 -0.13 6.79 27.73
C LEU A 3 1.08 7.67 28.03
N SER A 4 1.22 8.13 29.28
CA SER A 4 2.36 8.99 29.66
C SER A 4 3.70 8.24 29.71
N GLU A 5 3.67 6.93 29.92
CA GLU A 5 4.84 6.06 29.80
C GLU A 5 5.21 5.85 28.34
N LEU A 6 4.21 5.58 27.48
CA LEU A 6 4.41 5.41 26.04
C LEU A 6 5.01 6.65 25.37
N LYS A 7 4.58 7.84 25.75
CA LYS A 7 5.09 9.12 25.20
C LYS A 7 6.59 9.36 25.42
N LYS A 8 7.22 8.63 26.32
CA LYS A 8 8.68 8.71 26.50
C LYS A 8 9.41 8.05 25.33
N ASP A 9 8.87 6.91 24.88
CA ASP A 9 9.54 6.04 23.94
C ASP A 9 8.93 6.03 22.53
N ILE A 10 7.66 6.44 22.39
CA ILE A 10 6.98 6.50 21.08
C ILE A 10 6.47 7.91 20.83
N LYS A 11 6.85 8.50 19.68
CA LYS A 11 6.51 9.86 19.31
C LYS A 11 6.15 9.95 17.83
N ILE A 12 5.32 10.91 17.46
CA ILE A 12 5.10 11.27 16.07
C ILE A 12 6.27 12.14 15.59
N VAL A 13 6.79 11.85 14.41
CA VAL A 13 7.78 12.67 13.72
C VAL A 13 7.15 13.27 12.48
N ARG A 14 7.13 14.59 12.37
CA ARG A 14 6.57 15.29 11.21
C ARG A 14 7.64 16.06 10.46
N ASP A 15 7.55 16.05 9.14
CA ASP A 15 8.23 17.00 8.27
C ASP A 15 7.34 18.23 8.08
N ASN A 16 7.89 19.35 7.59
CA ASN A 16 7.14 20.57 7.25
C ASN A 16 6.04 20.34 6.18
N ASN A 17 6.08 19.22 5.48
CA ASN A 17 5.00 18.74 4.62
C ASN A 17 3.89 18.08 5.46
N ILE A 18 2.75 18.71 5.49
CA ILE A 18 1.61 18.50 6.39
C ILE A 18 0.99 17.08 6.30
N PHE A 19 1.28 16.30 5.25
CA PHE A 19 0.54 15.09 4.92
C PHE A 19 1.21 13.77 5.29
N THR A 20 2.46 13.80 5.73
CA THR A 20 3.17 12.59 6.11
C THR A 20 3.76 12.72 7.50
N HIS A 21 3.52 11.73 8.33
CA HIS A 21 4.20 11.60 9.61
C HIS A 21 4.84 10.23 9.72
N GLY A 22 5.90 10.14 10.50
CA GLY A 22 6.52 8.89 10.90
C GLY A 22 6.40 8.67 12.39
N LEU A 23 6.88 7.54 12.82
CA LEU A 23 6.86 7.11 14.21
C LEU A 23 8.30 6.91 14.68
N ALA A 24 8.75 7.75 15.62
CA ALA A 24 9.99 7.51 16.33
C ALA A 24 9.70 6.54 17.49
N VAL A 25 10.47 5.46 17.57
CA VAL A 25 10.39 4.45 18.62
C VAL A 25 11.76 4.30 19.27
N GLY A 26 11.83 4.52 20.57
CA GLY A 26 13.08 4.64 21.28
C GLY A 26 13.93 5.80 20.74
N LYS A 27 15.25 5.67 20.91
CA LYS A 27 16.21 6.67 20.41
C LYS A 27 16.62 6.44 18.96
N HIS A 28 16.62 5.19 18.52
CA HIS A 28 17.36 4.76 17.34
C HIS A 28 16.52 4.32 16.15
N CYS A 29 15.18 4.34 16.25
CA CYS A 29 14.29 3.90 15.19
C CYS A 29 13.33 5.01 14.75
N VAL A 30 13.14 5.17 13.44
CA VAL A 30 12.03 5.93 12.85
C VAL A 30 11.40 5.07 11.75
N ILE A 31 10.09 4.85 11.85
CA ILE A 31 9.31 4.09 10.88
C ILE A 31 8.52 5.07 10.01
N ASP A 32 8.64 4.93 8.69
CA ASP A 32 7.87 5.65 7.67
C ASP A 32 7.85 7.18 7.84
N GLY A 33 9.00 7.76 8.21
CA GLY A 33 9.07 9.20 8.44
C GLY A 33 10.49 9.76 8.37
N PRO A 34 10.61 11.07 8.52
CA PRO A 34 11.91 11.72 8.45
C PRO A 34 12.74 11.41 9.70
N ILE A 35 13.94 10.88 9.52
CA ILE A 35 14.89 10.74 10.62
C ILE A 35 15.43 12.11 11.07
N THR A 36 15.78 12.20 12.35
CA THR A 36 16.26 13.44 13.00
C THR A 36 17.75 13.43 13.28
N SER A 37 18.36 12.25 13.31
CA SER A 37 19.80 12.09 13.57
C SER A 37 20.42 10.93 12.80
N SER A 38 21.76 10.93 12.68
CA SER A 38 22.52 9.83 12.08
C SER A 38 22.55 8.55 12.93
N GLU A 39 22.14 8.65 14.19
CA GLU A 39 22.04 7.51 15.09
C GLU A 39 20.74 6.71 14.93
N GLN A 40 19.94 7.01 13.90
CA GLN A 40 18.66 6.36 13.66
C GLN A 40 18.69 5.46 12.42
N VAL A 41 17.92 4.38 12.48
CA VAL A 41 17.54 3.57 11.34
C VAL A 41 16.20 4.08 10.83
N HIS A 42 16.14 4.42 9.54
CA HIS A 42 14.91 4.73 8.83
C HIS A 42 14.31 3.44 8.28
N VAL A 43 13.30 2.91 8.93
CA VAL A 43 12.57 1.72 8.46
C VAL A 43 11.45 2.15 7.54
N ILE A 44 11.36 1.52 6.37
CA ILE A 44 10.34 1.81 5.36
C ILE A 44 9.46 0.57 5.22
N SER A 45 8.21 0.69 5.65
CA SER A 45 7.26 -0.43 5.62
C SER A 45 6.86 -0.79 4.18
N HIS A 46 6.64 0.21 3.31
CA HIS A 46 6.31 -0.01 1.90
C HIS A 46 6.51 1.27 1.07
N ALA A 47 6.28 1.18 -0.25
CA ALA A 47 6.72 2.19 -1.22
C ALA A 47 5.69 3.29 -1.53
N HIS A 48 4.59 3.43 -0.79
CA HIS A 48 3.64 4.52 -0.99
C HIS A 48 4.18 5.86 -0.50
N GLN A 49 3.76 6.95 -1.16
CA GLN A 49 4.30 8.30 -0.91
C GLN A 49 3.88 8.92 0.43
N ASP A 50 2.80 8.47 1.02
CA ASP A 50 2.36 8.88 2.34
C ASP A 50 3.15 8.22 3.48
N HIS A 51 3.95 7.19 3.19
CA HIS A 51 4.88 6.53 4.09
C HIS A 51 6.33 6.98 3.86
N VAL A 52 6.73 7.11 2.61
CA VAL A 52 8.09 7.51 2.27
C VAL A 52 8.12 8.51 1.13
N THR A 53 8.64 9.70 1.39
CA THR A 53 8.83 10.75 0.39
C THR A 53 10.28 10.80 -0.11
N ASP A 54 10.48 11.43 -1.27
CA ASP A 54 11.83 11.74 -1.77
C ASP A 54 12.65 12.57 -0.77
N SER A 55 11.97 13.43 0.03
CA SER A 55 12.64 14.25 1.06
C SER A 55 13.14 13.38 2.22
N HIS A 56 12.37 12.37 2.66
CA HIS A 56 12.77 11.44 3.72
C HIS A 56 14.03 10.66 3.31
N ILE A 57 14.03 10.10 2.11
CA ILE A 57 15.19 9.38 1.57
C ILE A 57 16.40 10.30 1.43
N SER A 58 16.21 11.48 0.81
CA SER A 58 17.31 12.45 0.61
C SER A 58 17.90 12.94 1.92
N ARG A 59 17.08 13.08 2.97
CA ARG A 59 17.54 13.44 4.31
C ARG A 59 18.39 12.34 4.92
N THR A 60 17.92 11.08 4.89
CA THR A 60 18.67 9.92 5.37
C THR A 60 20.02 9.82 4.64
N MET A 61 20.04 10.01 3.34
CA MET A 61 21.25 9.97 2.52
C MET A 61 22.27 11.07 2.86
N ARG A 62 21.83 12.22 3.36
CA ARG A 62 22.71 13.31 3.81
C ARG A 62 23.38 13.04 5.16
N LEU A 63 22.80 12.19 6.00
CA LEU A 63 23.33 11.87 7.31
C LEU A 63 24.27 10.66 7.19
N LYS A 64 25.58 10.88 7.47
CA LYS A 64 26.68 9.97 7.13
C LYS A 64 26.50 8.54 7.64
N ASP A 65 26.03 8.38 8.86
CA ASP A 65 25.96 7.06 9.55
C ASP A 65 24.52 6.51 9.64
N ALA A 66 23.55 7.25 9.11
CA ALA A 66 22.17 6.81 9.09
C ALA A 66 21.98 5.59 8.18
N LYS A 67 21.10 4.69 8.60
CA LYS A 67 20.75 3.48 7.85
C LYS A 67 19.30 3.53 7.38
N MET A 68 19.01 2.82 6.31
CA MET A 68 17.66 2.52 5.85
C MET A 68 17.43 1.02 5.84
N LEU A 69 16.20 0.59 6.13
CA LEU A 69 15.80 -0.81 6.10
C LEU A 69 14.43 -0.96 5.46
N SER A 70 14.27 -1.95 4.60
CA SER A 70 12.98 -2.38 4.05
C SER A 70 13.07 -3.82 3.56
N THR A 71 12.03 -4.32 2.91
CA THR A 71 12.14 -5.50 2.03
C THR A 71 12.86 -5.13 0.73
N GLU A 72 13.43 -6.12 0.05
CA GLU A 72 14.06 -5.89 -1.26
C GLU A 72 13.04 -5.39 -2.31
N ALA A 73 11.82 -5.91 -2.28
CA ALA A 73 10.76 -5.47 -3.20
C ALA A 73 10.41 -3.99 -3.00
N THR A 74 10.21 -3.54 -1.76
CA THR A 74 10.01 -2.12 -1.42
C THR A 74 11.17 -1.28 -1.91
N LYS A 75 12.42 -1.69 -1.66
CA LYS A 75 13.62 -1.01 -2.13
C LYS A 75 13.63 -0.85 -3.66
N ARG A 76 13.18 -1.87 -4.41
CA ARG A 76 13.07 -1.81 -5.88
C ARG A 76 11.96 -0.90 -6.36
N LEU A 77 10.79 -0.93 -5.72
CA LEU A 77 9.69 -0.02 -6.05
C LEU A 77 10.07 1.45 -5.82
N LEU A 78 10.80 1.74 -4.74
CA LEU A 78 11.32 3.08 -4.45
C LEU A 78 12.33 3.57 -5.50
N ARG A 79 13.14 2.68 -6.08
CA ARG A 79 14.11 3.01 -7.14
C ARG A 79 13.45 3.65 -8.35
N ASN A 80 12.23 3.28 -8.64
CA ASN A 80 11.54 3.62 -9.86
C ASN A 80 10.90 5.02 -9.80
N GLY A 81 11.00 5.71 -8.64
CA GLY A 81 10.67 7.13 -8.54
C GLY A 81 11.64 8.02 -9.32
N PRO A 82 11.18 9.17 -9.86
CA PRO A 82 11.99 10.03 -10.76
C PRO A 82 13.27 10.58 -10.12
N ARG A 83 13.40 10.59 -8.80
CA ARG A 83 14.54 11.14 -8.06
C ARG A 83 15.41 10.10 -7.33
N GLN A 84 15.01 8.82 -7.33
CA GLN A 84 15.54 7.82 -6.39
C GLN A 84 16.56 6.83 -6.99
N ARG A 85 16.96 7.01 -8.25
CA ARG A 85 17.82 6.05 -8.99
C ARG A 85 19.12 5.66 -8.30
N ASN A 86 19.65 6.49 -7.43
CA ASN A 86 20.94 6.27 -6.77
C ASN A 86 20.81 5.54 -5.41
N VAL A 87 19.60 5.42 -4.85
CA VAL A 87 19.39 4.89 -3.49
C VAL A 87 19.68 3.40 -3.40
N LEU A 88 19.43 2.65 -4.47
CA LEU A 88 19.60 1.19 -4.47
C LEU A 88 21.04 0.72 -4.27
N HIS A 89 21.99 1.53 -4.76
CA HIS A 89 23.41 1.18 -4.69
C HIS A 89 24.05 1.70 -3.40
N ASP A 90 23.28 2.40 -2.56
CA ASP A 90 23.80 2.84 -1.28
C ASP A 90 23.87 1.67 -0.31
N TYR A 91 25.07 1.35 0.16
CA TYR A 91 25.35 0.29 1.14
C TYR A 91 24.64 0.51 2.49
N ARG A 92 24.11 1.71 2.73
CA ARG A 92 23.33 2.06 3.92
C ARG A 92 21.88 1.65 3.82
N PHE A 93 21.38 1.29 2.62
CA PHE A 93 20.03 0.78 2.43
C PHE A 93 20.06 -0.74 2.47
N GLU A 94 19.88 -1.28 3.64
CA GLU A 94 19.80 -2.70 3.91
C GLU A 94 18.41 -3.24 3.59
N HIS A 95 18.32 -4.53 3.33
CA HIS A 95 17.04 -5.22 3.18
C HIS A 95 17.13 -6.58 3.87
N ILE A 96 15.99 -7.04 4.36
CA ILE A 96 15.81 -8.38 4.90
C ILE A 96 14.56 -9.02 4.30
N GLU A 97 14.56 -10.33 4.25
CA GLU A 97 13.43 -11.10 3.78
C GLU A 97 12.38 -11.28 4.88
N TYR A 98 11.14 -11.58 4.48
CA TYR A 98 10.09 -11.85 5.44
C TYR A 98 10.42 -13.04 6.36
N GLY A 99 10.21 -12.86 7.66
CA GLY A 99 10.50 -13.84 8.69
C GLY A 99 11.95 -13.92 9.09
N GLU A 100 12.82 -13.09 8.52
CA GLU A 100 14.21 -12.96 8.96
C GLU A 100 14.35 -11.81 9.95
N THR A 101 15.29 -11.95 10.91
CA THR A 101 15.69 -10.87 11.80
C THR A 101 16.97 -10.25 11.26
N SER A 102 17.03 -8.91 11.23
CA SER A 102 18.24 -8.20 10.80
C SER A 102 19.42 -8.49 11.71
N GLU A 103 20.64 -8.31 11.19
CA GLU A 103 21.80 -8.15 12.05
C GLU A 103 21.63 -6.94 12.98
N PRO A 104 22.27 -6.92 14.16
CA PRO A 104 22.23 -5.76 15.04
C PRO A 104 22.81 -4.50 14.39
N PHE A 105 22.09 -3.40 14.45
CA PHE A 105 22.58 -2.09 14.04
C PHE A 105 23.45 -1.49 15.14
N GLU A 106 24.71 -1.88 15.21
CA GLU A 106 25.64 -1.58 16.31
C GLU A 106 25.77 -0.07 16.59
N ASN A 107 25.91 0.74 15.52
CA ASN A 107 26.02 2.21 15.64
C ASN A 107 24.68 2.89 16.01
N GLN A 108 23.60 2.15 15.97
CA GLN A 108 22.24 2.57 16.32
C GLN A 108 21.73 1.81 17.55
N GLY A 109 22.60 1.60 18.53
CA GLY A 109 22.23 1.02 19.82
C GLY A 109 21.97 -0.49 19.82
N GLY A 110 22.38 -1.21 18.79
CA GLY A 110 22.21 -2.67 18.69
C GLY A 110 20.76 -3.10 18.39
N ILE A 111 19.91 -2.19 17.90
CA ILE A 111 18.53 -2.53 17.55
C ILE A 111 18.49 -3.53 16.39
N GLN A 112 17.45 -4.36 16.37
CA GLN A 112 17.17 -5.33 15.31
C GLN A 112 15.72 -5.23 14.86
N PHE A 113 15.44 -5.78 13.67
CA PHE A 113 14.10 -5.77 13.09
C PHE A 113 13.76 -7.14 12.53
N GLU A 114 12.51 -7.53 12.70
CA GLU A 114 11.86 -8.62 11.95
C GLU A 114 10.81 -8.03 11.04
N LEU A 115 10.78 -8.45 9.76
CA LEU A 115 9.76 -8.05 8.80
C LEU A 115 8.86 -9.24 8.48
N LYS A 116 7.55 -8.99 8.43
CA LYS A 116 6.56 -9.96 7.93
C LYS A 116 5.69 -9.32 6.88
N ASP A 117 5.12 -10.12 5.98
CA ASP A 117 4.23 -9.62 4.93
C ASP A 117 3.01 -8.91 5.55
N ALA A 118 2.77 -7.66 5.15
CA ALA A 118 1.59 -6.89 5.55
C ALA A 118 0.40 -7.11 4.60
N GLY A 119 0.58 -7.79 3.46
CA GLY A 119 -0.49 -8.11 2.52
C GLY A 119 -1.08 -6.93 1.75
N HIS A 120 -0.50 -5.73 1.87
CA HIS A 120 -1.02 -4.50 1.27
C HIS A 120 -0.61 -4.34 -0.20
N ILE A 121 0.68 -4.16 -0.45
CA ILE A 121 1.28 -4.14 -1.79
C ILE A 121 2.54 -5.01 -1.80
N LEU A 122 3.09 -5.27 -2.99
CA LEU A 122 4.35 -6.01 -3.11
C LEU A 122 5.43 -5.38 -2.22
N GLY A 123 6.04 -6.20 -1.37
CA GLY A 123 7.09 -5.77 -0.46
C GLY A 123 6.62 -5.05 0.80
N SER A 124 5.31 -4.83 0.99
CA SER A 124 4.80 -4.21 2.20
C SER A 124 5.07 -5.07 3.43
N ALA A 125 5.49 -4.46 4.52
CA ALA A 125 5.93 -5.16 5.70
C ALA A 125 5.26 -4.67 6.99
N GLN A 126 4.84 -5.63 7.80
CA GLN A 126 4.73 -5.45 9.23
C GLN A 126 6.16 -5.39 9.80
N VAL A 127 6.41 -4.48 10.71
CA VAL A 127 7.74 -4.24 11.29
C VAL A 127 7.71 -4.56 12.78
N LYS A 128 8.57 -5.46 13.25
CA LYS A 128 8.82 -5.67 14.70
C LYS A 128 10.17 -5.09 15.04
N LEU A 129 10.21 -4.17 15.99
CA LEU A 129 11.43 -3.62 16.57
C LEU A 129 11.81 -4.40 17.82
N LEU A 130 13.06 -4.82 17.87
CA LEU A 130 13.75 -5.39 19.01
C LEU A 130 14.82 -4.39 19.46
N ASP A 131 14.51 -3.58 20.46
CA ASP A 131 15.45 -2.59 21.02
C ASP A 131 15.91 -3.08 22.40
N PRO A 132 17.22 -3.35 22.60
CA PRO A 132 17.73 -3.82 23.89
C PRO A 132 17.59 -2.80 25.03
N ASN A 133 17.25 -1.55 24.74
CA ASN A 133 17.01 -0.51 25.72
C ASN A 133 15.53 -0.36 26.12
N LEU A 134 14.63 -1.13 25.51
CA LEU A 134 13.20 -1.17 25.84
C LEU A 134 12.86 -2.50 26.52
N ASP A 135 12.03 -2.43 27.57
CA ASP A 135 11.53 -3.61 28.30
C ASP A 135 10.31 -4.26 27.59
N PHE A 136 10.02 -3.84 26.35
CA PHE A 136 8.89 -4.29 25.56
C PHE A 136 9.24 -4.29 24.05
N THR A 137 8.54 -5.11 23.30
CA THR A 137 8.62 -5.11 21.84
C THR A 137 7.58 -4.19 21.22
N VAL A 138 7.94 -3.54 20.11
CA VAL A 138 7.03 -2.67 19.36
C VAL A 138 6.84 -3.24 17.97
N GLY A 139 5.59 -3.46 17.59
CA GLY A 139 5.18 -3.83 16.24
C GLY A 139 4.46 -2.70 15.56
N TYR A 140 4.73 -2.50 14.28
CA TYR A 140 3.99 -1.64 13.39
C TYR A 140 3.39 -2.47 12.27
N SER A 141 2.07 -2.41 12.09
CA SER A 141 1.40 -3.22 11.08
C SER A 141 1.79 -2.84 9.65
N GLY A 142 2.36 -1.64 9.43
CA GLY A 142 2.33 -0.99 8.14
C GLY A 142 0.88 -0.77 7.72
N ASP A 143 0.66 -0.41 6.47
CA ASP A 143 -0.66 -0.55 5.86
C ASP A 143 -0.96 -2.03 5.72
N ILE A 144 -2.01 -2.47 6.38
CA ILE A 144 -2.35 -3.89 6.46
C ILE A 144 -3.37 -4.25 5.38
N GLY A 145 -3.08 -5.28 4.61
CA GLY A 145 -3.96 -5.74 3.54
C GLY A 145 -4.81 -6.96 3.91
N ALA A 146 -5.70 -7.34 3.01
CA ALA A 146 -6.78 -8.31 3.23
C ALA A 146 -6.35 -9.77 3.47
N LYS A 147 -5.06 -10.10 3.49
CA LYS A 147 -4.58 -11.50 3.56
C LYS A 147 -3.37 -11.67 4.46
N VAL A 148 -3.37 -11.01 5.62
CA VAL A 148 -2.29 -11.22 6.58
C VAL A 148 -2.50 -12.56 7.29
N HIS A 149 -1.69 -13.55 6.92
CA HIS A 149 -1.73 -14.90 7.50
C HIS A 149 -0.75 -15.11 8.65
N ASN A 150 0.26 -14.25 8.76
CA ASN A 150 1.33 -14.38 9.74
C ASN A 150 1.57 -13.06 10.48
N PRO A 151 0.73 -12.73 11.47
CA PRO A 151 0.87 -11.48 12.22
C PRO A 151 2.16 -11.45 13.04
N ILE A 152 2.64 -10.23 13.32
CA ILE A 152 3.76 -10.04 14.24
C ILE A 152 3.33 -10.35 15.67
N ASP A 153 4.26 -10.92 16.46
CA ASP A 153 4.10 -11.11 17.89
C ASP A 153 4.80 -9.94 18.61
N THR A 154 4.04 -9.14 19.39
CA THR A 154 4.54 -7.89 19.97
C THR A 154 3.74 -7.47 21.20
N ASP A 155 4.37 -6.75 22.15
CA ASP A 155 3.72 -6.22 23.36
C ASP A 155 2.88 -4.97 23.04
N ILE A 156 3.39 -4.11 22.16
CA ILE A 156 2.75 -2.87 21.70
C ILE A 156 2.59 -2.96 20.19
N LEU A 157 1.34 -2.84 19.73
CA LEU A 157 1.02 -2.80 18.31
C LEU A 157 0.64 -1.38 17.88
N ILE A 158 1.32 -0.84 16.88
CA ILE A 158 0.88 0.34 16.15
C ILE A 158 0.14 -0.16 14.92
N LEU A 159 -1.16 0.14 14.82
CA LEU A 159 -2.09 -0.48 13.89
C LEU A 159 -2.63 0.53 12.89
N ASP A 160 -2.58 0.21 11.60
CA ASP A 160 -3.26 0.95 10.53
C ASP A 160 -4.76 1.09 10.82
N ALA A 161 -5.25 2.32 10.76
CA ALA A 161 -6.66 2.67 10.99
C ALA A 161 -7.32 3.33 9.78
N THR A 162 -6.70 3.28 8.61
CA THR A 162 -7.11 4.03 7.41
C THR A 162 -8.56 3.75 7.03
N TYR A 163 -9.00 2.50 7.09
CA TYR A 163 -10.37 2.08 6.74
C TYR A 163 -11.16 1.45 7.91
N ALA A 164 -10.82 1.81 9.13
CA ALA A 164 -11.49 1.31 10.32
C ALA A 164 -13.01 1.58 10.39
N ASN A 165 -13.52 2.52 9.60
CA ASN A 165 -14.94 2.91 9.59
C ASN A 165 -15.84 2.07 8.68
N ILE A 166 -15.29 1.16 7.89
CA ILE A 166 -16.07 0.41 6.90
C ILE A 166 -17.01 -0.61 7.55
N TYR A 167 -16.92 -0.80 8.87
CA TYR A 167 -17.86 -1.62 9.63
C TYR A 167 -19.29 -1.10 9.67
N ASP A 168 -19.44 0.23 9.76
CA ASP A 168 -20.74 0.84 10.06
C ASP A 168 -21.67 0.96 8.85
N ASP A 169 -21.13 0.80 7.62
CA ASP A 169 -21.90 1.08 6.39
C ASP A 169 -22.68 -0.12 5.86
N GLY A 170 -22.66 -1.27 6.54
CA GLY A 170 -23.44 -2.47 6.14
C GLY A 170 -23.06 -3.03 4.76
N SER A 171 -21.91 -2.61 4.21
CA SER A 171 -21.42 -3.15 2.96
C SER A 171 -20.80 -4.52 3.18
N ASN A 172 -21.59 -5.57 2.94
CA ASN A 172 -21.17 -6.97 3.01
C ASN A 172 -20.31 -7.41 1.81
N PHE A 173 -19.40 -6.56 1.34
CA PHE A 173 -18.53 -6.94 0.23
C PHE A 173 -17.26 -7.59 0.75
N SER A 174 -17.06 -8.83 0.38
CA SER A 174 -15.71 -9.38 0.45
C SER A 174 -14.90 -8.89 -0.75
N ARG A 175 -13.60 -8.71 -0.58
CA ARG A 175 -12.69 -8.37 -1.68
C ARG A 175 -12.82 -9.36 -2.84
N ASP A 176 -12.91 -10.65 -2.53
CA ASP A 176 -13.07 -11.72 -3.53
C ASP A 176 -14.36 -11.55 -4.34
N SER A 177 -15.49 -11.19 -3.69
CA SER A 177 -16.75 -10.94 -4.41
C SER A 177 -16.70 -9.73 -5.34
N VAL A 178 -15.94 -8.71 -5.01
CA VAL A 178 -15.70 -7.57 -5.90
C VAL A 178 -14.82 -7.98 -7.08
N PHE A 179 -13.79 -8.77 -6.87
CA PHE A 179 -12.97 -9.30 -7.97
C PHE A 179 -13.77 -10.20 -8.92
N GLU A 180 -14.66 -11.04 -8.41
CA GLU A 180 -15.60 -11.82 -9.26
C GLU A 180 -16.47 -10.90 -10.13
N ALA A 181 -17.00 -9.81 -9.56
CA ALA A 181 -17.77 -8.83 -10.32
C ALA A 181 -16.91 -8.12 -11.38
N VAL A 182 -15.67 -7.77 -11.06
CA VAL A 182 -14.71 -7.19 -12.03
C VAL A 182 -14.45 -8.14 -13.18
N ILE A 183 -14.22 -9.43 -12.92
CA ILE A 183 -14.03 -10.46 -13.95
C ILE A 183 -15.24 -10.51 -14.89
N LYS A 184 -16.47 -10.47 -14.36
CA LYS A 184 -17.68 -10.43 -15.18
C LYS A 184 -17.76 -9.18 -16.07
N LEU A 185 -17.43 -8.00 -15.51
CA LEU A 185 -17.41 -6.73 -16.28
C LEU A 185 -16.38 -6.78 -17.42
N ILE A 186 -15.20 -7.33 -17.17
CA ILE A 186 -14.15 -7.48 -18.18
C ILE A 186 -14.57 -8.45 -19.27
N ASN A 187 -15.13 -9.61 -18.90
CA ASN A 187 -15.64 -10.57 -19.87
C ASN A 187 -16.80 -9.97 -20.71
N HIS A 188 -17.64 -9.14 -20.08
CA HIS A 188 -18.66 -8.39 -20.81
C HIS A 188 -18.06 -7.41 -21.82
N SER A 189 -16.97 -6.70 -21.46
CA SER A 189 -16.29 -5.80 -22.37
C SER A 189 -15.70 -6.53 -23.57
N ILE A 190 -15.10 -7.70 -23.35
CA ILE A 190 -14.55 -8.55 -24.41
C ILE A 190 -15.64 -8.99 -25.36
N GLN A 191 -16.75 -9.53 -24.85
CA GLN A 191 -17.88 -10.03 -25.65
C GLN A 191 -18.56 -8.97 -26.51
N ASN A 192 -18.48 -7.70 -26.07
CA ASN A 192 -19.12 -6.55 -26.76
C ASN A 192 -18.10 -5.67 -27.52
N GLU A 193 -16.86 -6.13 -27.66
CA GLU A 193 -15.77 -5.41 -28.36
C GLU A 193 -15.57 -3.98 -27.84
N MET A 194 -15.68 -3.80 -26.51
CA MET A 194 -15.53 -2.50 -25.84
C MET A 194 -14.06 -2.26 -25.51
N ASN A 195 -13.63 -0.99 -25.58
CA ASN A 195 -12.35 -0.62 -24.94
C ASN A 195 -12.50 -0.60 -23.41
N LEU A 196 -11.43 -0.94 -22.72
CA LEU A 196 -11.40 -1.00 -21.27
C LEU A 196 -10.51 0.12 -20.71
N HIS A 197 -11.06 0.93 -19.83
CA HIS A 197 -10.32 1.95 -19.10
C HIS A 197 -10.30 1.59 -17.62
N ILE A 198 -9.10 1.51 -17.05
CA ILE A 198 -8.90 1.16 -15.65
C ILE A 198 -8.17 2.31 -14.96
N ALA A 199 -8.73 2.83 -13.88
CA ALA A 199 -8.07 3.81 -13.01
C ALA A 199 -7.94 3.28 -11.60
N GLY A 200 -6.79 3.51 -10.98
CA GLY A 200 -6.53 3.10 -9.60
C GLY A 200 -5.16 3.50 -9.10
N GLY A 201 -4.98 3.46 -7.79
CA GLY A 201 -3.68 3.66 -7.17
C GLY A 201 -2.68 2.53 -7.45
N ASN A 202 -1.40 2.83 -7.36
CA ASN A 202 -0.37 1.81 -7.44
C ASN A 202 -0.54 0.78 -6.31
N GLY A 203 -0.22 -0.46 -6.61
CA GLY A 203 -0.45 -1.62 -5.73
C GLY A 203 -1.73 -2.34 -6.13
N ILE A 204 -2.90 -1.79 -5.83
CA ILE A 204 -4.19 -2.40 -6.21
C ILE A 204 -4.36 -2.50 -7.74
N LEU A 205 -3.82 -1.54 -8.48
CA LEU A 205 -3.83 -1.57 -9.93
C LEU A 205 -3.03 -2.76 -10.49
N GLN A 206 -1.82 -3.00 -9.95
CA GLN A 206 -0.99 -4.13 -10.37
C GLN A 206 -1.61 -5.47 -9.97
N GLU A 207 -2.24 -5.56 -8.81
CA GLU A 207 -2.98 -6.76 -8.40
C GLU A 207 -4.18 -7.02 -9.32
N LEU A 208 -4.94 -5.98 -9.69
CA LEU A 208 -6.02 -6.12 -10.65
C LEU A 208 -5.52 -6.59 -12.02
N LEU A 209 -4.42 -6.04 -12.51
CA LEU A 209 -3.83 -6.48 -13.78
C LEU A 209 -3.42 -7.96 -13.73
N HIS A 210 -2.90 -8.43 -12.59
CA HIS A 210 -2.60 -9.84 -12.39
C HIS A 210 -3.87 -10.71 -12.48
N ILE A 211 -4.93 -10.33 -11.78
CA ILE A 211 -6.21 -11.06 -11.79
C ILE A 211 -6.82 -11.06 -13.18
N ILE A 212 -6.81 -9.94 -13.86
CA ILE A 212 -7.27 -9.85 -15.27
C ILE A 212 -6.50 -10.83 -16.13
N GLY A 213 -5.19 -10.89 -15.97
CA GLY A 213 -4.32 -11.76 -16.77
C GLY A 213 -4.53 -13.26 -16.51
N SER A 214 -4.89 -13.64 -15.27
CA SER A 214 -5.04 -15.03 -14.87
C SER A 214 -6.46 -15.57 -15.01
N GLU A 215 -7.47 -14.72 -14.83
CA GLU A 215 -8.86 -15.14 -14.67
C GLU A 215 -9.76 -14.74 -15.86
N THR A 216 -9.22 -14.04 -16.86
CA THR A 216 -10.00 -13.61 -18.02
C THR A 216 -9.37 -14.01 -19.36
N GLU A 217 -10.20 -14.07 -20.40
CA GLU A 217 -9.77 -14.28 -21.79
C GLU A 217 -9.16 -13.02 -22.43
N LEU A 218 -8.95 -11.96 -21.67
CA LEU A 218 -8.54 -10.65 -22.20
C LEU A 218 -7.24 -10.72 -23.00
N TRP A 219 -6.28 -11.49 -22.53
CA TRP A 219 -4.99 -11.63 -23.22
C TRP A 219 -5.07 -12.48 -24.48
N ASN A 220 -6.07 -13.34 -24.61
CA ASN A 220 -6.26 -14.16 -25.81
C ASN A 220 -6.68 -13.32 -27.03
N ILE A 221 -7.28 -12.16 -26.80
CA ILE A 221 -7.65 -11.22 -27.89
C ILE A 221 -6.50 -10.29 -28.29
N ASN A 222 -5.33 -10.44 -27.66
CA ASN A 222 -4.14 -9.62 -27.91
C ASN A 222 -4.45 -8.11 -27.91
N PRO A 223 -4.90 -7.55 -26.78
CA PRO A 223 -5.28 -6.14 -26.67
C PRO A 223 -4.05 -5.24 -26.75
N ASN A 224 -4.25 -4.00 -27.18
CA ASN A 224 -3.24 -2.97 -27.04
C ASN A 224 -3.33 -2.37 -25.63
N VAL A 225 -2.26 -2.39 -24.87
CA VAL A 225 -2.21 -1.80 -23.52
C VAL A 225 -1.55 -0.43 -23.57
N TYR A 226 -2.21 0.58 -23.06
CA TYR A 226 -1.72 1.95 -23.04
C TYR A 226 -1.72 2.52 -21.61
N THR A 227 -0.66 3.25 -21.28
CA THR A 227 -0.60 4.09 -20.08
C THR A 227 0.25 5.33 -20.36
N ASP A 228 -0.16 6.46 -19.80
CA ASP A 228 0.57 7.72 -19.86
C ASP A 228 1.58 7.88 -18.71
N LYS A 229 1.55 6.99 -17.73
CA LYS A 229 2.38 7.08 -16.51
C LYS A 229 3.54 6.09 -16.51
N LYS A 230 4.74 6.63 -16.69
CA LYS A 230 5.98 5.83 -16.61
C LYS A 230 6.07 5.02 -15.31
N GLN A 231 5.58 5.57 -14.19
CA GLN A 231 5.59 4.90 -12.90
C GLN A 231 4.79 3.60 -12.90
N ILE A 232 3.65 3.54 -13.60
CA ILE A 232 2.83 2.32 -13.69
C ILE A 232 3.66 1.19 -14.31
N ILE A 233 4.35 1.46 -15.44
CA ILE A 233 5.20 0.47 -16.11
C ILE A 233 6.33 0.01 -15.21
N GLN A 234 7.00 0.95 -14.56
CA GLN A 234 8.11 0.64 -13.65
C GLN A 234 7.67 -0.27 -12.49
N TRP A 235 6.49 -0.03 -11.94
CA TRP A 235 5.92 -0.88 -10.90
C TRP A 235 5.54 -2.26 -11.45
N VAL A 236 4.91 -2.32 -12.63
CA VAL A 236 4.61 -3.59 -13.31
C VAL A 236 5.89 -4.39 -13.53
N ASP A 237 6.97 -3.75 -13.96
CA ASP A 237 8.27 -4.42 -14.15
C ASP A 237 8.82 -5.03 -12.85
N VAL A 238 8.70 -4.32 -11.72
CA VAL A 238 9.10 -4.87 -10.42
C VAL A 238 8.21 -6.05 -10.03
N TYR A 239 6.88 -5.92 -10.12
CA TYR A 239 5.94 -6.99 -9.82
C TYR A 239 6.18 -8.25 -10.67
N LYS A 240 6.50 -8.06 -11.96
CA LYS A 240 6.79 -9.14 -12.91
C LYS A 240 8.09 -9.88 -12.58
N ASN A 241 9.13 -9.15 -12.20
CA ASN A 241 10.49 -9.66 -12.06
C ASN A 241 10.89 -9.96 -10.60
N TYR A 242 10.02 -9.69 -9.64
CA TYR A 242 10.29 -9.94 -8.23
C TYR A 242 9.22 -10.84 -7.61
N PRO A 243 9.35 -12.16 -7.74
CA PRO A 243 8.44 -13.10 -7.09
C PRO A 243 8.66 -13.06 -5.57
N GLU A 244 7.60 -12.80 -4.82
CA GLU A 244 7.64 -12.96 -3.36
C GLU A 244 7.82 -14.44 -3.01
N LYS A 245 8.67 -14.73 -1.99
CA LYS A 245 8.88 -16.09 -1.48
C LYS A 245 7.52 -16.74 -1.15
N GLY A 246 7.24 -17.90 -1.76
CA GLY A 246 6.05 -18.70 -1.51
C GLY A 246 4.79 -18.27 -2.27
N LYS A 247 4.80 -17.16 -2.99
CA LYS A 247 3.76 -16.79 -3.95
C LYS A 247 4.20 -17.20 -5.36
N GLN A 248 3.26 -17.72 -6.15
CA GLN A 248 3.50 -17.93 -7.60
C GLN A 248 3.95 -16.60 -8.20
N PRO A 249 4.93 -16.60 -9.14
CA PRO A 249 5.28 -15.39 -9.87
C PRO A 249 3.98 -14.77 -10.38
N HIS A 250 3.77 -13.50 -10.10
CA HIS A 250 2.59 -12.81 -10.61
C HIS A 250 2.52 -13.03 -12.12
N GLN A 251 1.40 -13.53 -12.63
CA GLN A 251 1.24 -13.87 -14.05
C GLN A 251 1.24 -12.64 -14.98
N LEU A 252 1.72 -11.50 -14.50
CA LEU A 252 2.10 -10.34 -15.29
C LEU A 252 3.18 -10.66 -16.35
N HIS A 253 3.76 -11.87 -16.30
CA HIS A 253 4.65 -12.38 -17.37
C HIS A 253 4.03 -12.40 -18.77
N ASN A 254 2.70 -12.40 -18.85
CA ASN A 254 2.01 -12.33 -20.14
C ASN A 254 1.90 -10.90 -20.68
N LEU A 255 2.15 -9.87 -19.87
CA LEU A 255 2.36 -8.51 -20.33
C LEU A 255 3.78 -8.40 -20.89
N MET A 256 3.92 -8.55 -22.18
CA MET A 256 5.20 -8.34 -22.88
C MET A 256 5.60 -6.88 -22.81
N ASP A 257 6.91 -6.59 -22.69
CA ASP A 257 7.41 -5.19 -22.61
C ASP A 257 7.02 -4.36 -23.84
N ASP A 258 6.80 -5.03 -24.98
CA ASP A 258 6.36 -4.42 -26.25
C ASP A 258 4.85 -4.07 -26.28
N ASP A 259 4.05 -4.55 -25.31
CA ASP A 259 2.61 -4.33 -25.27
C ASP A 259 2.23 -3.02 -24.56
N PHE A 260 3.18 -2.37 -23.88
CA PHE A 260 2.98 -1.08 -23.22
C PHE A 260 3.39 0.07 -24.13
N ILE A 261 2.43 0.85 -24.57
CA ILE A 261 2.66 2.04 -25.37
C ILE A 261 2.63 3.28 -24.50
N PHE A 262 3.66 4.10 -24.67
CA PHE A 262 3.93 5.27 -23.86
C PHE A 262 3.52 6.57 -24.55
N GLY A 263 2.79 7.44 -23.85
CA GLY A 263 2.67 8.86 -24.14
C GLY A 263 1.34 9.28 -24.75
N GLU A 264 0.64 10.13 -24.02
CA GLU A 264 -0.51 10.86 -24.50
C GLU A 264 -0.09 11.74 -25.70
N GLY A 265 -0.75 11.59 -26.84
CA GLY A 265 -0.44 12.37 -28.04
C GLY A 265 0.62 11.78 -28.96
N SER A 266 1.20 10.62 -28.64
CA SER A 266 2.10 9.93 -29.57
C SER A 266 1.36 9.57 -30.86
N GLU A 267 2.10 9.57 -31.98
CA GLU A 267 1.56 9.12 -33.27
C GLU A 267 1.08 7.66 -33.19
N GLU A 268 1.74 6.86 -32.36
CA GLU A 268 1.41 5.46 -32.06
C GLU A 268 0.05 5.34 -31.37
N TYR A 269 -0.26 6.16 -30.36
CA TYR A 269 -1.57 6.16 -29.71
C TYR A 269 -2.72 6.49 -30.69
N ARG A 270 -2.50 7.43 -31.59
CA ARG A 270 -3.48 7.74 -32.65
C ARG A 270 -3.65 6.58 -33.63
N LYS A 271 -2.58 5.86 -33.98
CA LYS A 271 -2.64 4.67 -34.82
C LYS A 271 -3.40 3.54 -34.12
N LEU A 272 -3.20 3.38 -32.81
CA LEU A 272 -3.90 2.37 -32.00
C LEU A 272 -5.42 2.66 -31.92
N ARG A 273 -5.81 3.91 -31.66
CA ARG A 273 -7.23 4.30 -31.65
C ARG A 273 -7.94 3.99 -32.97
N ASN A 274 -7.20 3.98 -34.06
CA ASN A 274 -7.70 3.63 -35.39
C ASN A 274 -7.53 2.14 -35.73
N SER A 275 -6.96 1.34 -34.80
CA SER A 275 -6.88 -0.12 -34.99
C SER A 275 -8.20 -0.77 -34.60
N ASN A 276 -8.53 -1.88 -35.24
CA ASN A 276 -9.71 -2.69 -34.88
C ASN A 276 -9.48 -3.58 -33.63
N ARG A 277 -8.41 -3.35 -32.88
CA ARG A 277 -8.11 -4.11 -31.64
C ARG A 277 -8.61 -3.35 -30.43
N PRO A 278 -9.19 -4.04 -29.45
CA PRO A 278 -9.54 -3.42 -28.17
C PRO A 278 -8.33 -2.80 -27.51
N ILE A 279 -8.55 -1.64 -26.87
CA ILE A 279 -7.50 -0.92 -26.15
C ILE A 279 -7.79 -1.04 -24.66
N ILE A 280 -6.74 -1.37 -23.89
CA ILE A 280 -6.76 -1.28 -22.44
C ILE A 280 -5.97 -0.03 -22.03
N ASN A 281 -6.66 0.95 -21.45
CA ASN A 281 -6.04 2.16 -20.94
C ASN A 281 -5.92 2.07 -19.41
N ILE A 282 -4.74 2.33 -18.89
CA ILE A 282 -4.44 2.22 -17.46
C ILE A 282 -3.96 3.57 -16.93
N PHE A 283 -4.63 4.09 -15.89
CA PHE A 283 -4.39 5.42 -15.33
C PHE A 283 -4.27 5.38 -13.80
N ASN A 284 -3.54 6.35 -13.23
CA ASN A 284 -3.46 6.51 -11.78
C ASN A 284 -4.66 7.27 -11.16
N ASN A 285 -5.45 7.96 -11.96
CA ASN A 285 -6.64 8.67 -11.48
C ASN A 285 -7.74 8.75 -12.54
N THR A 286 -8.96 9.02 -12.09
CA THR A 286 -10.18 9.07 -12.91
C THR A 286 -10.32 10.32 -13.77
N ASN A 287 -9.68 11.43 -13.43
CA ASN A 287 -9.82 12.68 -14.18
C ASN A 287 -9.25 12.54 -15.59
N ASP A 288 -8.22 11.70 -15.76
CA ASP A 288 -7.62 11.44 -17.06
C ASP A 288 -8.53 10.60 -17.97
N ILE A 289 -9.43 9.78 -17.41
CA ILE A 289 -10.33 8.88 -18.16
C ILE A 289 -11.55 9.60 -18.72
N GLN A 290 -12.18 10.49 -17.96
CA GLN A 290 -13.45 11.11 -18.32
C GLN A 290 -13.40 11.86 -19.67
N ASN A 291 -12.19 12.33 -20.05
CA ASN A 291 -11.95 13.02 -21.31
C ASN A 291 -11.67 12.10 -22.49
N LEU A 292 -11.42 10.81 -22.26
CA LEU A 292 -10.99 9.84 -23.27
C LEU A 292 -12.06 8.82 -23.64
N ALA A 293 -13.05 8.59 -22.76
CA ALA A 293 -14.03 7.53 -22.92
C ALA A 293 -15.10 7.89 -23.98
N GLY A 294 -15.31 6.97 -24.92
CA GLY A 294 -16.40 7.02 -25.90
C GLY A 294 -17.63 6.26 -25.39
N GLU A 295 -18.75 6.36 -26.15
CA GLU A 295 -20.02 5.68 -25.82
C GLU A 295 -19.92 4.12 -25.79
N LYS A 296 -18.83 3.55 -26.31
CA LYS A 296 -18.58 2.10 -26.36
C LYS A 296 -17.47 1.66 -25.41
N ASP A 297 -17.04 2.49 -24.49
CA ASP A 297 -15.94 2.18 -23.61
C ASP A 297 -16.45 1.76 -22.23
N LEU A 298 -15.82 0.78 -21.60
CA LEU A 298 -16.05 0.40 -20.20
C LEU A 298 -15.01 1.06 -19.30
N ILE A 299 -15.47 1.75 -18.27
CA ILE A 299 -14.62 2.43 -17.29
C ILE A 299 -14.73 1.73 -15.94
N LEU A 300 -13.62 1.22 -15.44
CA LEU A 300 -13.46 0.66 -14.10
C LEU A 300 -12.66 1.63 -13.26
N ASN A 301 -13.29 2.20 -12.25
CA ASN A 301 -12.67 3.14 -11.33
C ASN A 301 -12.42 2.47 -9.98
N ILE A 302 -11.16 2.29 -9.63
CA ILE A 302 -10.72 1.82 -8.31
C ILE A 302 -10.35 3.07 -7.50
N ASP A 303 -11.33 3.63 -6.81
CA ASP A 303 -11.13 4.78 -5.93
C ASP A 303 -11.39 4.36 -4.48
N ASN A 304 -10.62 4.89 -3.56
CA ASN A 304 -10.76 4.64 -2.13
C ASN A 304 -12.09 5.15 -1.53
N SER A 305 -12.85 5.97 -2.28
CA SER A 305 -14.17 6.48 -1.85
C SER A 305 -15.40 5.66 -2.31
N PRO A 306 -15.32 4.62 -3.15
CA PRO A 306 -16.46 3.87 -3.64
C PRO A 306 -17.27 3.13 -2.57
N PHE A 307 -16.66 2.76 -1.45
CA PHE A 307 -17.37 2.14 -0.32
C PHE A 307 -18.56 2.96 0.18
N LYS A 308 -18.57 4.27 -0.09
CA LYS A 308 -19.71 5.16 0.21
C LYS A 308 -20.74 5.20 -0.91
N ARG A 309 -20.39 4.79 -2.11
CA ARG A 309 -21.20 4.93 -3.33
C ARG A 309 -21.86 3.62 -3.76
N VAL A 310 -21.14 2.50 -3.67
CA VAL A 310 -21.63 1.18 -4.04
C VAL A 310 -22.26 0.52 -2.81
N LYS A 311 -23.56 0.23 -2.89
CA LYS A 311 -24.31 -0.34 -1.76
C LYS A 311 -24.63 -1.83 -1.93
N SER A 312 -24.50 -2.35 -3.14
CA SER A 312 -24.79 -3.75 -3.46
C SER A 312 -23.91 -4.23 -4.61
N LEU A 313 -23.50 -5.50 -4.59
CA LEU A 313 -22.78 -6.13 -5.70
C LEU A 313 -23.58 -6.14 -7.01
N ASP A 314 -24.91 -6.07 -6.94
CA ASP A 314 -25.77 -5.97 -8.13
C ASP A 314 -25.49 -4.68 -8.94
N GLU A 315 -24.96 -3.64 -8.28
CA GLU A 315 -24.54 -2.41 -8.97
C GLU A 315 -23.30 -2.62 -9.85
N LEU A 316 -22.54 -3.69 -9.61
CA LEU A 316 -21.38 -4.09 -10.40
C LEU A 316 -21.71 -5.12 -11.48
N GLU A 317 -22.96 -5.60 -11.57
CA GLU A 317 -23.35 -6.47 -12.67
C GLU A 317 -23.41 -5.67 -13.99
N PRO A 318 -23.01 -6.28 -15.13
CA PRO A 318 -23.07 -5.64 -16.43
C PRO A 318 -24.52 -5.21 -16.78
N GLN A 319 -24.72 -3.93 -17.04
CA GLN A 319 -26.03 -3.37 -17.36
C GLN A 319 -26.01 -2.69 -18.73
N LYS A 320 -27.07 -2.88 -19.50
CA LYS A 320 -27.19 -2.24 -20.82
C LYS A 320 -27.15 -0.72 -20.71
N GLY A 321 -26.19 -0.10 -21.39
CA GLY A 321 -26.01 1.36 -21.41
C GLY A 321 -25.29 1.93 -20.19
N LYS A 322 -24.84 1.09 -19.26
CA LYS A 322 -23.97 1.52 -18.17
C LYS A 322 -22.51 1.23 -18.55
N HIS A 323 -21.70 2.27 -18.59
CA HIS A 323 -20.30 2.20 -19.05
C HIS A 323 -19.28 2.56 -17.96
N TYR A 324 -19.74 3.00 -16.79
CA TYR A 324 -18.88 3.44 -15.69
C TYR A 324 -19.23 2.67 -14.41
N TYR A 325 -18.21 2.12 -13.77
CA TYR A 325 -18.32 1.36 -12.53
C TYR A 325 -17.27 1.82 -11.53
N ASP A 326 -17.73 2.30 -10.38
CA ASP A 326 -16.88 2.48 -9.21
C ASP A 326 -16.68 1.10 -8.55
N LEU A 327 -15.43 0.70 -8.33
CA LEU A 327 -15.09 -0.58 -7.72
C LEU A 327 -14.72 -0.36 -6.25
N PRO A 328 -15.45 -0.96 -5.29
CA PRO A 328 -15.13 -0.86 -3.87
C PRO A 328 -13.95 -1.76 -3.52
N LEU A 329 -12.79 -1.48 -4.09
CA LEU A 329 -11.54 -2.18 -3.84
C LEU A 329 -10.59 -1.29 -3.05
N THR A 330 -10.03 -1.83 -2.00
CA THR A 330 -8.94 -1.21 -1.25
C THR A 330 -7.82 -2.21 -1.06
N ALA A 331 -6.60 -1.71 -1.00
CA ALA A 331 -5.45 -2.52 -0.62
C ALA A 331 -5.33 -2.67 0.91
N HIS A 332 -6.11 -1.93 1.69
CA HIS A 332 -6.13 -2.00 3.15
C HIS A 332 -7.13 -3.00 3.68
N GLU A 333 -6.87 -3.50 4.88
CA GLU A 333 -7.79 -4.32 5.63
C GLU A 333 -8.93 -3.48 6.24
N THR A 334 -10.06 -4.12 6.43
CA THR A 334 -11.27 -3.49 6.94
C THR A 334 -11.96 -4.38 7.96
N GLY A 335 -12.76 -3.79 8.78
CA GLY A 335 -13.83 -4.47 9.49
C GLY A 335 -13.40 -5.61 10.42
N GLU A 336 -14.12 -6.72 10.31
CA GLU A 336 -13.95 -7.92 11.16
C GLU A 336 -12.56 -8.54 11.01
N SER A 337 -11.97 -8.48 9.83
CA SER A 337 -10.63 -9.02 9.60
C SER A 337 -9.55 -8.28 10.39
N MET A 338 -9.73 -6.98 10.61
CA MET A 338 -8.85 -6.19 11.46
C MET A 338 -8.97 -6.60 12.94
N LEU A 339 -10.20 -6.86 13.43
CA LEU A 339 -10.38 -7.38 14.79
C LEU A 339 -9.74 -8.77 14.92
N ARG A 340 -9.88 -9.62 13.91
CA ARG A 340 -9.23 -10.93 13.90
C ARG A 340 -7.70 -10.81 13.91
N TYR A 341 -7.15 -9.83 13.19
CA TYR A 341 -5.70 -9.57 13.25
C TYR A 341 -5.26 -9.19 14.66
N ILE A 342 -6.03 -8.32 15.35
CA ILE A 342 -5.77 -7.95 16.76
C ILE A 342 -5.83 -9.18 17.68
N GLU A 343 -6.80 -10.07 17.50
CA GLU A 343 -6.90 -11.32 18.27
C GLU A 343 -5.66 -12.20 18.08
N LEU A 344 -5.16 -12.30 16.85
CA LEU A 344 -3.97 -13.11 16.52
C LEU A 344 -2.68 -12.53 17.09
N VAL A 345 -2.53 -11.20 17.06
CA VAL A 345 -1.36 -10.50 17.65
C VAL A 345 -1.45 -10.55 19.18
N ASN A 346 -2.64 -10.36 19.75
CA ASN A 346 -2.92 -10.33 21.19
C ASN A 346 -1.98 -9.40 21.98
N PRO A 347 -1.80 -8.13 21.56
CA PRO A 347 -0.89 -7.21 22.24
C PRO A 347 -1.49 -6.70 23.55
N SER A 348 -0.66 -6.21 24.46
CA SER A 348 -1.15 -5.55 25.70
C SER A 348 -1.61 -4.10 25.46
N VAL A 349 -1.08 -3.47 24.41
CA VAL A 349 -1.34 -2.08 24.03
C VAL A 349 -1.49 -1.96 22.53
N ILE A 350 -2.45 -1.14 22.08
CA ILE A 350 -2.61 -0.76 20.68
C ILE A 350 -2.56 0.77 20.55
N LEU A 351 -1.77 1.24 19.59
CA LEU A 351 -1.78 2.61 19.10
C LEU A 351 -2.36 2.60 17.68
N THR A 352 -3.53 3.20 17.49
CA THR A 352 -4.15 3.26 16.16
C THR A 352 -3.59 4.43 15.37
N ASP A 353 -3.15 4.19 14.14
CA ASP A 353 -2.48 5.17 13.28
C ASP A 353 -3.26 5.43 11.99
N VAL A 354 -3.29 6.69 11.56
CA VAL A 354 -3.88 7.10 10.29
C VAL A 354 -3.07 8.20 9.65
N ARG A 355 -2.80 8.07 8.36
CA ARG A 355 -1.96 9.00 7.58
C ARG A 355 -2.72 10.17 6.96
N ASN A 356 -4.00 10.30 7.23
CA ASN A 356 -4.86 11.38 6.71
C ASN A 356 -5.55 12.13 7.86
N ASP A 357 -6.31 13.18 7.53
CA ASP A 357 -7.04 13.98 8.52
C ASP A 357 -8.32 13.32 9.05
N SER A 358 -8.58 12.05 8.70
CA SER A 358 -9.73 11.33 9.25
C SER A 358 -9.61 11.13 10.76
N GLN A 359 -10.71 10.85 11.43
CA GLN A 359 -10.73 10.49 12.85
C GLN A 359 -10.87 8.98 13.05
N ASN A 360 -10.45 8.20 12.07
CA ASN A 360 -10.60 6.75 12.08
C ASN A 360 -9.77 6.09 13.18
N ASP A 361 -8.60 6.66 13.47
CA ASP A 361 -7.74 6.22 14.57
C ASP A 361 -8.45 6.32 15.94
N LEU A 362 -9.09 7.45 16.25
CA LEU A 362 -9.85 7.63 17.50
C LEU A 362 -11.03 6.65 17.57
N LYS A 363 -11.77 6.49 16.48
CA LYS A 363 -12.91 5.57 16.43
C LYS A 363 -12.47 4.13 16.59
N LEU A 364 -11.42 3.70 15.89
CA LEU A 364 -10.88 2.35 16.03
C LEU A 364 -10.38 2.10 17.44
N SER A 365 -9.65 3.05 18.04
CA SER A 365 -9.18 2.93 19.43
C SER A 365 -10.33 2.71 20.42
N GLN A 366 -11.43 3.45 20.26
CA GLN A 366 -12.65 3.27 21.10
C GLN A 366 -13.29 1.90 20.87
N ASN A 367 -13.39 1.44 19.63
CA ASN A 367 -13.95 0.13 19.29
C ASN A 367 -13.07 -1.01 19.85
N ILE A 368 -11.75 -0.90 19.79
CA ILE A 368 -10.83 -1.88 20.36
C ILE A 368 -11.08 -2.05 21.86
N VAL A 369 -11.18 -0.96 22.62
CA VAL A 369 -11.42 -1.03 24.07
C VAL A 369 -12.76 -1.70 24.39
N SER A 370 -13.77 -1.51 23.55
CA SER A 370 -15.09 -2.15 23.74
C SER A 370 -15.09 -3.65 23.44
N HIS A 371 -14.33 -4.09 22.43
CA HIS A 371 -14.23 -5.50 22.05
C HIS A 371 -13.21 -6.29 22.89
N PHE A 372 -12.12 -5.64 23.28
CA PHE A 372 -10.98 -6.23 23.98
C PHE A 372 -10.70 -5.48 25.29
N PRO A 373 -11.49 -5.71 26.35
CA PRO A 373 -11.40 -4.92 27.60
C PRO A 373 -10.04 -5.03 28.32
N ASN A 374 -9.24 -6.03 27.99
CA ASN A 374 -7.90 -6.22 28.54
C ASN A 374 -6.80 -5.49 27.74
N ILE A 375 -7.12 -4.99 26.55
CA ILE A 375 -6.20 -4.24 25.68
C ILE A 375 -6.39 -2.74 25.94
N LYS A 376 -5.31 -2.03 26.19
CA LYS A 376 -5.31 -0.58 26.26
C LYS A 376 -5.10 -0.03 24.85
N SER A 377 -5.91 0.96 24.46
CA SER A 377 -5.80 1.55 23.12
C SER A 377 -5.88 3.06 23.17
N TRP A 378 -5.06 3.72 22.33
CA TRP A 378 -5.01 5.15 22.10
C TRP A 378 -4.74 5.43 20.61
N ALA A 379 -5.11 6.62 20.15
CA ALA A 379 -4.74 7.07 18.82
C ALA A 379 -3.32 7.67 18.82
N THR A 380 -2.55 7.47 17.75
CA THR A 380 -1.18 8.03 17.66
C THR A 380 -1.17 9.54 17.77
N ARG A 381 -2.22 10.25 17.33
CA ARG A 381 -2.37 11.71 17.48
C ARG A 381 -2.38 12.19 18.93
N GLU A 382 -2.57 11.31 19.90
CA GLU A 382 -2.49 11.61 21.33
C GLU A 382 -1.05 11.57 21.86
N LEU A 383 -0.09 11.10 21.04
CA LEU A 383 1.33 11.12 21.34
C LEU A 383 1.95 12.51 21.16
N ASP A 384 3.14 12.70 21.70
CA ASP A 384 3.92 13.92 21.50
C ASP A 384 4.51 13.96 20.09
N THR A 385 4.58 15.17 19.50
CA THR A 385 5.08 15.37 18.15
C THR A 385 6.46 16.02 18.17
N ILE A 386 7.42 15.42 17.43
CA ILE A 386 8.70 16.02 17.13
C ILE A 386 8.58 16.74 15.78
N GLN A 387 8.71 18.07 15.80
CA GLN A 387 8.80 18.87 14.57
C GLN A 387 10.23 18.82 14.05
N ASN A 388 10.39 18.41 12.79
CA ASN A 388 11.67 18.55 12.11
C ASN A 388 11.78 19.95 11.51
N GLU A 389 12.60 20.79 12.12
CA GLU A 389 13.06 22.01 11.48
C GLU A 389 13.98 21.63 10.32
N SER A 390 13.58 22.03 9.11
CA SER A 390 14.26 21.75 7.82
C SER A 390 15.58 22.51 7.70
#